data_90ddd363c5467d7a60090bd6aabdd4f4
#
_entry.id   90ddd363c5467d7a60090bd6aabdd4f4
#
_cell.length_a   1.000
_cell.length_b   1.000
_cell.length_c   1.000
_cell.angle_alpha   90.00
_cell.angle_beta   90.00
_cell.angle_gamma   90.00
#
_symmetry.space_group_name_H-M   'P 1'
#
loop_
_entity.id
_entity.type
_entity.pdbx_description
1 polymer ?
#
loop_
_entity_poly.entity_id
_entity_poly.type
_entity_poly.pdbx_seq_one_letter_code
_entity_poly.pdbx_strand_id
1 'polypeptide(L)'
;MQVFEMQIKSIDVEKIRPLRHSELRQGQDFSTSSYLRDNDIDTFHMACMADSKVLTCATFYPEKSSNKKSKNSYRLRGMATDSNFRRKGYARDLMHEAFKELKKRSCDLLWCNARLVAVDFYKSLRFRIYGDIFYIEGIGPHYYMYKEI
;
A
#
# COMPACT_ATOMS: atom_id res chain seq x y z
N MET A 1 32.62 0.90 -1.51
CA MET A 1 31.25 0.96 -0.95
C MET A 1 30.28 1.22 -2.09
N GLN A 2 29.31 0.36 -2.21
CA GLN A 2 28.30 0.51 -3.26
C GLN A 2 27.22 1.45 -2.76
N VAL A 3 27.01 2.56 -3.48
CA VAL A 3 25.94 3.49 -3.17
C VAL A 3 24.79 3.16 -4.10
N PHE A 4 23.66 2.71 -3.53
CA PHE A 4 22.46 2.45 -4.29
C PHE A 4 21.65 3.74 -4.40
N GLU A 5 21.34 4.15 -5.60
CA GLU A 5 20.42 5.26 -5.82
C GLU A 5 19.00 4.75 -5.67
N MET A 6 18.28 5.32 -4.72
CA MET A 6 16.90 4.98 -4.44
C MET A 6 15.98 5.87 -5.26
N GLN A 7 14.99 5.26 -5.90
CA GLN A 7 13.97 5.98 -6.64
C GLN A 7 12.59 5.55 -6.19
N ILE A 8 11.71 6.52 -5.95
CA ILE A 8 10.31 6.27 -5.69
C ILE A 8 9.55 6.75 -6.92
N LYS A 9 8.82 5.84 -7.55
CA LYS A 9 8.15 6.15 -8.80
C LYS A 9 6.90 5.31 -9.02
N SER A 10 6.04 5.81 -9.91
CA SER A 10 4.94 5.03 -10.45
C SER A 10 5.48 3.95 -11.37
N ILE A 11 4.89 2.76 -11.34
CA ILE A 11 5.43 1.60 -12.03
C ILE A 11 4.29 0.66 -12.44
N ASP A 12 4.53 -0.16 -13.45
CA ASP A 12 3.58 -1.17 -13.89
C ASP A 12 3.35 -2.24 -12.84
N VAL A 13 2.11 -2.69 -12.70
CA VAL A 13 1.72 -3.67 -11.69
C VAL A 13 2.50 -4.98 -11.82
N GLU A 14 2.83 -5.40 -13.03
CA GLU A 14 3.55 -6.65 -13.23
C GLU A 14 4.92 -6.66 -12.53
N LYS A 15 5.53 -5.49 -12.35
CA LYS A 15 6.83 -5.38 -11.68
C LYS A 15 6.74 -5.47 -10.16
N ILE A 16 5.58 -5.20 -9.59
CA ILE A 16 5.39 -5.28 -8.12
C ILE A 16 4.74 -6.57 -7.66
N ARG A 17 4.12 -7.32 -8.55
CA ARG A 17 3.44 -8.57 -8.19
C ARG A 17 4.35 -9.60 -7.52
N PRO A 18 5.62 -9.80 -7.95
CA PRO A 18 6.49 -10.72 -7.23
C PRO A 18 6.66 -10.38 -5.76
N LEU A 19 6.82 -9.09 -5.43
CA LEU A 19 6.95 -8.65 -4.05
C LEU A 19 5.64 -8.82 -3.28
N ARG A 20 4.50 -8.47 -3.88
CA ARG A 20 3.19 -8.74 -3.28
C ARG A 20 3.05 -10.22 -2.93
N HIS A 21 3.43 -11.10 -3.86
CA HIS A 21 3.29 -12.53 -3.66
C HIS A 21 4.18 -13.01 -2.51
N SER A 22 5.45 -12.67 -2.54
CA SER A 22 6.41 -13.17 -1.55
C SER A 22 6.11 -12.67 -0.14
N GLU A 23 5.59 -11.43 0.00
CA GLU A 23 5.40 -10.83 1.32
C GLU A 23 3.96 -10.91 1.84
N LEU A 24 2.97 -10.97 0.96
CA LEU A 24 1.56 -10.90 1.36
C LEU A 24 0.76 -12.16 1.01
N ARG A 25 1.26 -12.98 0.10
CA ARG A 25 0.56 -14.17 -0.40
C ARG A 25 1.48 -15.40 -0.42
N GLN A 26 2.44 -15.42 0.49
CA GLN A 26 3.38 -16.53 0.59
C GLN A 26 2.63 -17.85 0.81
N GLY A 27 3.00 -18.87 0.04
CA GLY A 27 2.34 -20.17 0.10
C GLY A 27 1.05 -20.27 -0.71
N GLN A 28 0.59 -19.18 -1.31
CA GLN A 28 -0.59 -19.17 -2.19
C GLN A 28 -0.14 -19.12 -3.65
N ASP A 29 -1.06 -19.45 -4.55
CA ASP A 29 -0.77 -19.37 -5.99
C ASP A 29 -0.39 -17.93 -6.38
N PHE A 30 0.51 -17.80 -7.35
CA PHE A 30 0.96 -16.46 -7.83
C PHE A 30 -0.20 -15.61 -8.33
N SER A 31 -1.25 -16.22 -8.84
CA SER A 31 -2.44 -15.48 -9.28
C SER A 31 -3.07 -14.63 -8.18
N THR A 32 -2.89 -15.01 -6.91
CA THR A 32 -3.41 -14.23 -5.77
C THR A 32 -2.73 -12.88 -5.59
N SER A 33 -1.60 -12.65 -6.26
CA SER A 33 -0.91 -11.36 -6.26
C SER A 33 -1.52 -10.37 -7.26
N SER A 34 -2.51 -10.78 -8.03
CA SER A 34 -3.25 -9.92 -8.94
C SER A 34 -4.54 -9.47 -8.24
N TYR A 35 -4.77 -8.17 -8.18
CA TYR A 35 -5.98 -7.62 -7.59
C TYR A 35 -6.94 -7.17 -8.69
N LEU A 36 -8.24 -7.30 -8.42
CA LEU A 36 -9.28 -7.05 -9.41
C LEU A 36 -9.16 -5.67 -10.08
N ARG A 37 -8.76 -4.66 -9.32
CA ARG A 37 -8.73 -3.28 -9.83
C ARG A 37 -7.35 -2.79 -10.24
N ASP A 38 -6.39 -3.70 -10.38
CA ASP A 38 -5.01 -3.31 -10.74
C ASP A 38 -4.90 -2.55 -12.05
N ASN A 39 -5.78 -2.84 -13.01
CA ASN A 39 -5.72 -2.25 -14.35
C ASN A 39 -6.79 -1.18 -14.59
N ASP A 40 -7.50 -0.73 -13.55
CA ASP A 40 -8.45 0.37 -13.70
C ASP A 40 -7.72 1.66 -14.01
N ILE A 41 -8.37 2.55 -14.76
CA ILE A 41 -7.73 3.76 -15.29
C ILE A 41 -7.16 4.69 -14.21
N ASP A 42 -7.84 4.78 -13.06
CA ASP A 42 -7.42 5.66 -11.97
C ASP A 42 -6.58 4.96 -10.91
N THR A 43 -6.25 3.70 -11.12
CA THR A 43 -5.35 2.95 -10.23
C THR A 43 -3.92 3.33 -10.53
N PHE A 44 -3.14 3.60 -9.48
CA PHE A 44 -1.71 3.76 -9.65
C PHE A 44 -0.93 2.91 -8.67
N HIS A 45 0.24 2.48 -9.11
CA HIS A 45 1.14 1.64 -8.34
C HIS A 45 2.43 2.38 -8.12
N MET A 46 2.95 2.34 -6.90
CA MET A 46 4.22 2.99 -6.56
C MET A 46 5.20 1.97 -6.03
N ALA A 47 6.45 2.23 -6.31
CA ALA A 47 7.55 1.40 -5.81
C ALA A 47 8.72 2.27 -5.37
N CYS A 48 9.38 1.81 -4.31
CA CYS A 48 10.71 2.26 -3.95
C CYS A 48 11.68 1.26 -4.55
N MET A 49 12.57 1.72 -5.41
CA MET A 49 13.48 0.86 -6.16
C MET A 49 14.94 1.19 -5.89
N ALA A 50 15.77 0.17 -5.81
CA ALA A 50 17.21 0.28 -5.87
C ALA A 50 17.65 -0.43 -7.15
N ASP A 51 18.25 0.32 -8.08
CA ASP A 51 18.52 -0.15 -9.43
C ASP A 51 17.23 -0.67 -10.08
N SER A 52 17.19 -1.93 -10.48
CA SER A 52 16.00 -2.54 -11.07
C SER A 52 15.17 -3.35 -10.06
N LYS A 53 15.55 -3.34 -8.78
CA LYS A 53 14.90 -4.13 -7.74
C LYS A 53 13.83 -3.33 -7.02
N VAL A 54 12.63 -3.90 -6.89
CA VAL A 54 11.54 -3.33 -6.10
C VAL A 54 11.75 -3.70 -4.64
N LEU A 55 11.94 -2.71 -3.78
CA LEU A 55 12.15 -2.91 -2.35
C LEU A 55 10.86 -2.75 -1.55
N THR A 56 9.99 -1.85 -2.00
CA THR A 56 8.70 -1.59 -1.38
C THR A 56 7.70 -1.26 -2.48
N CYS A 57 6.46 -1.67 -2.31
CA CYS A 57 5.40 -1.35 -3.26
C CYS A 57 4.09 -1.06 -2.56
N ALA A 58 3.19 -0.37 -3.26
CA ALA A 58 1.85 -0.10 -2.80
C ALA A 58 0.96 0.23 -4.00
N THR A 59 -0.33 -0.04 -3.85
CA THR A 59 -1.34 0.21 -4.89
C THR A 59 -2.46 1.07 -4.32
N PHE A 60 -2.93 2.01 -5.13
CA PHE A 60 -3.94 2.99 -4.75
C PHE A 60 -4.98 3.08 -5.85
N TYR A 61 -6.25 3.03 -5.48
CA TYR A 61 -7.33 3.21 -6.45
C TYR A 61 -8.56 3.84 -5.80
N PRO A 62 -9.39 4.55 -6.61
CA PRO A 62 -10.63 5.11 -6.07
C PRO A 62 -11.56 4.01 -5.58
N GLU A 63 -11.97 4.10 -4.35
CA GLU A 63 -13.00 3.23 -3.79
C GLU A 63 -13.67 3.94 -2.62
N LYS A 64 -14.99 4.01 -2.67
CA LYS A 64 -15.77 4.64 -1.62
C LYS A 64 -15.62 3.85 -0.32
N SER A 65 -15.28 4.56 0.75
CA SER A 65 -15.24 3.94 2.08
C SER A 65 -16.65 3.80 2.62
N SER A 66 -16.98 2.61 3.13
CA SER A 66 -18.26 2.38 3.81
C SER A 66 -18.24 2.90 5.25
N ASN A 67 -17.06 3.17 5.82
CA ASN A 67 -16.92 3.54 7.23
C ASN A 67 -16.82 5.04 7.45
N LYS A 68 -16.33 5.80 6.47
CA LYS A 68 -16.15 7.25 6.57
C LYS A 68 -16.66 7.91 5.29
N LYS A 69 -17.44 8.96 5.45
CA LYS A 69 -17.92 9.74 4.30
C LYS A 69 -16.80 10.61 3.74
N SER A 70 -16.74 10.67 2.42
CA SER A 70 -15.78 11.53 1.72
C SER A 70 -16.28 11.81 0.31
N LYS A 71 -15.66 12.77 -0.36
CA LYS A 71 -16.04 13.13 -1.74
C LYS A 71 -15.23 12.33 -2.76
N ASN A 72 -13.98 12.05 -2.47
CA ASN A 72 -13.08 11.35 -3.39
C ASN A 72 -12.10 10.50 -2.59
N SER A 73 -12.58 9.34 -2.13
CA SER A 73 -11.73 8.44 -1.35
C SER A 73 -10.97 7.49 -2.25
N TYR A 74 -9.74 7.18 -1.82
CA TYR A 74 -8.90 6.14 -2.41
C TYR A 74 -8.66 5.05 -1.39
N ARG A 75 -8.46 3.85 -1.87
CA ARG A 75 -8.06 2.70 -1.06
C ARG A 75 -6.60 2.36 -1.31
N LEU A 76 -5.89 2.08 -0.24
CA LEU A 76 -4.52 1.54 -0.28
C LEU A 76 -4.58 0.04 -0.12
N ARG A 77 -3.91 -0.68 -1.01
CA ARG A 77 -3.74 -2.13 -0.92
C ARG A 77 -2.33 -2.55 -1.30
N GLY A 78 -1.95 -3.74 -0.87
CA GLY A 78 -0.71 -4.35 -1.33
C GLY A 78 0.55 -3.62 -0.89
N MET A 79 0.52 -2.96 0.26
CA MET A 79 1.74 -2.40 0.86
C MET A 79 2.64 -3.54 1.31
N ALA A 80 3.81 -3.63 0.72
CA ALA A 80 4.78 -4.68 1.03
C ALA A 80 6.20 -4.16 0.93
N THR A 81 7.05 -4.61 1.86
CA THR A 81 8.48 -4.32 1.84
C THR A 81 9.24 -5.63 1.83
N ASP A 82 10.25 -5.74 0.97
CA ASP A 82 11.14 -6.89 0.93
C ASP A 82 11.71 -7.11 2.34
N SER A 83 11.64 -8.36 2.82
CA SER A 83 12.02 -8.71 4.19
C SER A 83 13.46 -8.33 4.54
N ASN A 84 14.35 -8.26 3.55
CA ASN A 84 15.74 -7.88 3.75
C ASN A 84 15.95 -6.36 3.85
N PHE A 85 14.91 -5.57 3.60
CA PHE A 85 14.99 -4.11 3.54
C PHE A 85 14.00 -3.42 4.49
N ARG A 86 13.46 -4.14 5.46
CA ARG A 86 12.54 -3.58 6.45
C ARG A 86 13.26 -2.65 7.42
N ARG A 87 12.50 -1.73 8.04
CA ARG A 87 12.95 -0.78 9.06
C ARG A 87 14.01 0.19 8.57
N LYS A 88 14.02 0.49 7.28
CA LYS A 88 14.94 1.45 6.67
C LYS A 88 14.24 2.73 6.21
N GLY A 89 12.93 2.84 6.43
CA GLY A 89 12.15 4.03 6.08
C GLY A 89 11.66 4.06 4.64
N TYR A 90 11.84 3.00 3.86
CA TYR A 90 11.43 2.99 2.45
C TYR A 90 9.92 3.07 2.27
N ALA A 91 9.17 2.33 3.09
CA ALA A 91 7.70 2.38 3.03
C ALA A 91 7.17 3.75 3.42
N ARG A 92 7.76 4.37 4.44
CA ARG A 92 7.39 5.73 4.84
C ARG A 92 7.66 6.73 3.73
N ASP A 93 8.82 6.66 3.10
CA ASP A 93 9.19 7.57 2.02
C ASP A 93 8.26 7.39 0.82
N LEU A 94 7.92 6.13 0.49
CA LEU A 94 6.95 5.84 -0.56
C LEU A 94 5.60 6.47 -0.24
N MET A 95 5.12 6.31 1.00
CA MET A 95 3.82 6.85 1.39
C MET A 95 3.79 8.38 1.33
N HIS A 96 4.87 9.06 1.70
CA HIS A 96 4.94 10.52 1.57
C HIS A 96 4.80 10.97 0.11
N GLU A 97 5.44 10.26 -0.81
CA GLU A 97 5.27 10.55 -2.23
C GLU A 97 3.86 10.22 -2.71
N ALA A 98 3.27 9.14 -2.21
CA ALA A 98 1.89 8.78 -2.53
C ALA A 98 0.90 9.85 -2.04
N PHE A 99 1.11 10.43 -0.87
CA PHE A 99 0.25 11.50 -0.36
C PHE A 99 0.27 12.72 -1.30
N LYS A 100 1.43 13.05 -1.86
CA LYS A 100 1.52 14.15 -2.84
C LYS A 100 0.71 13.84 -4.09
N GLU A 101 0.80 12.62 -4.60
CA GLU A 101 0.04 12.20 -5.79
C GLU A 101 -1.46 12.20 -5.52
N LEU A 102 -1.88 11.70 -4.37
CA LEU A 102 -3.28 11.69 -3.97
C LEU A 102 -3.83 13.12 -3.86
N LYS A 103 -3.04 14.03 -3.33
CA LYS A 103 -3.44 15.43 -3.22
C LYS A 103 -3.63 16.07 -4.61
N LYS A 104 -2.75 15.75 -5.56
CA LYS A 104 -2.90 16.21 -6.95
C LYS A 104 -4.18 15.68 -7.59
N ARG A 105 -4.64 14.51 -7.19
CA ARG A 105 -5.87 13.88 -7.68
C ARG A 105 -7.11 14.36 -6.93
N SER A 106 -6.99 15.32 -6.05
CA SER A 106 -8.08 15.82 -5.21
C SER A 106 -8.68 14.75 -4.29
N CYS A 107 -7.89 13.76 -3.91
CA CYS A 107 -8.28 12.78 -2.90
C CYS A 107 -8.45 13.47 -1.55
N ASP A 108 -9.53 13.18 -0.85
CA ASP A 108 -9.78 13.75 0.48
C ASP A 108 -9.68 12.73 1.61
N LEU A 109 -9.67 11.45 1.29
CA LEU A 109 -9.58 10.37 2.26
C LEU A 109 -8.85 9.17 1.68
N LEU A 110 -7.83 8.70 2.37
CA LEU A 110 -7.17 7.43 2.05
C LEU A 110 -7.50 6.44 3.14
N TRP A 111 -7.93 5.23 2.77
CA TRP A 111 -8.26 4.19 3.73
C TRP A 111 -7.64 2.85 3.34
N CYS A 112 -7.51 1.98 4.31
CA CYS A 112 -7.03 0.63 4.10
C CYS A 112 -7.56 -0.31 5.16
N ASN A 113 -7.53 -1.60 4.87
CA ASN A 113 -7.72 -2.65 5.84
C ASN A 113 -6.34 -3.11 6.29
N ALA A 114 -5.90 -2.65 7.44
CA ALA A 114 -4.54 -2.86 7.92
C ALA A 114 -4.43 -4.16 8.70
N ARG A 115 -3.46 -5.02 8.32
CA ARG A 115 -3.11 -6.18 9.15
C ARG A 115 -2.59 -5.68 10.49
N LEU A 116 -2.78 -6.47 11.55
CA LEU A 116 -2.34 -6.06 12.90
C LEU A 116 -0.87 -5.67 12.93
N VAL A 117 -0.02 -6.40 12.24
CA VAL A 117 1.42 -6.11 12.23
C VAL A 117 1.78 -4.78 11.57
N ALA A 118 0.86 -4.20 10.79
CA ALA A 118 1.09 -2.94 10.09
C ALA A 118 0.45 -1.73 10.78
N VAL A 119 -0.34 -1.95 11.83
CA VAL A 119 -1.10 -0.87 12.49
C VAL A 119 -0.17 0.24 12.99
N ASP A 120 0.91 -0.12 13.67
CA ASP A 120 1.83 0.88 14.21
C ASP A 120 2.51 1.70 13.11
N PHE A 121 2.82 1.06 11.98
CA PHE A 121 3.35 1.76 10.82
C PHE A 121 2.38 2.84 10.33
N TYR A 122 1.11 2.47 10.13
CA TYR A 122 0.11 3.43 9.67
C TYR A 122 -0.16 4.52 10.70
N LYS A 123 -0.17 4.18 11.99
CA LYS A 123 -0.29 5.21 13.04
C LYS A 123 0.85 6.21 12.99
N SER A 124 2.07 5.75 12.68
CA SER A 124 3.23 6.64 12.55
C SER A 124 3.06 7.63 11.39
N LEU A 125 2.23 7.29 10.41
CA LEU A 125 1.87 8.16 9.29
C LEU A 125 0.59 8.96 9.54
N ARG A 126 0.09 8.93 10.79
CA ARG A 126 -1.11 9.65 11.24
C ARG A 126 -2.42 9.09 10.71
N PHE A 127 -2.44 7.80 10.35
CA PHE A 127 -3.69 7.11 10.15
C PHE A 127 -4.36 6.84 11.49
N ARG A 128 -5.68 6.77 11.48
CA ARG A 128 -6.50 6.45 12.66
C ARG A 128 -7.27 5.17 12.43
N ILE A 129 -7.51 4.42 13.51
CA ILE A 129 -8.40 3.27 13.48
C ILE A 129 -9.84 3.77 13.59
N TYR A 130 -10.75 3.16 12.84
CA TYR A 130 -12.18 3.35 12.99
C TYR A 130 -12.85 1.99 13.11
N GLY A 131 -13.57 1.78 14.22
CA GLY A 131 -14.29 0.55 14.47
C GLY A 131 -13.45 -0.54 15.14
N ASP A 132 -14.03 -1.73 15.18
CA ASP A 132 -13.45 -2.87 15.88
C ASP A 132 -12.60 -3.72 14.94
N ILE A 133 -11.79 -4.59 15.53
CA ILE A 133 -11.03 -5.60 14.80
C ILE A 133 -12.00 -6.49 14.01
N PHE A 134 -11.61 -6.87 12.80
CA PHE A 134 -12.37 -7.81 11.98
C PHE A 134 -11.42 -8.81 11.32
N TYR A 135 -11.98 -9.93 10.87
CA TYR A 135 -11.18 -11.01 10.33
C TYR A 135 -11.48 -11.19 8.83
N ILE A 136 -10.42 -11.28 8.05
CA ILE A 136 -10.52 -11.61 6.62
C ILE A 136 -10.13 -13.08 6.48
N GLU A 137 -11.03 -13.88 5.92
CA GLU A 137 -10.81 -15.31 5.74
C GLU A 137 -9.53 -15.55 4.91
N GLY A 138 -8.70 -16.47 5.37
CA GLY A 138 -7.44 -16.81 4.70
C GLY A 138 -6.30 -15.82 4.95
N ILE A 139 -6.56 -14.68 5.60
CA ILE A 139 -5.54 -13.65 5.84
C ILE A 139 -5.38 -13.35 7.33
N GLY A 140 -6.47 -13.18 8.06
CA GLY A 140 -6.43 -12.97 9.50
C GLY A 140 -7.03 -11.66 9.97
N PRO A 141 -6.63 -11.19 11.18
CA PRO A 141 -7.22 -10.02 11.79
C PRO A 141 -6.73 -8.71 11.18
N HIS A 142 -7.63 -7.74 11.09
CA HIS A 142 -7.38 -6.42 10.49
C HIS A 142 -8.08 -5.34 11.29
N TYR A 143 -7.61 -4.08 11.10
CA TYR A 143 -8.33 -2.87 11.47
C TYR A 143 -8.55 -2.02 10.23
N TYR A 144 -9.73 -1.42 10.12
CA TYR A 144 -9.95 -0.35 9.16
C TYR A 144 -9.19 0.89 9.65
N MET A 145 -8.37 1.47 8.79
CA MET A 145 -7.62 2.68 9.11
C MET A 145 -7.80 3.71 8.01
N TYR A 146 -7.76 4.97 8.38
CA TYR A 146 -7.95 6.06 7.43
C TYR A 146 -7.09 7.26 7.77
N LYS A 147 -6.86 8.08 6.76
CA LYS A 147 -6.14 9.34 6.87
C LYS A 147 -6.81 10.36 5.95
N GLU A 148 -7.10 11.54 6.49
CA GLU A 148 -7.56 12.66 5.68
C GLU A 148 -6.37 13.22 4.89
N ILE A 149 -6.59 13.47 3.61
CA ILE A 149 -5.55 13.93 2.70
C ILE A 149 -5.73 15.43 2.39
#